data_083fab6ccaf85901f360639eb317b350
#
_entry.id   083fab6ccaf85901f360639eb317b350
#
_cell.length_a   1.000
_cell.length_b   1.000
_cell.length_c   1.000
_cell.angle_alpha   90.00
_cell.angle_beta   90.00
_cell.angle_gamma   90.00
#
_symmetry.space_group_name_H-M   'P 1'
#
loop_
_entity.id
_entity.type
_entity.pdbx_description
1 polymer ?
#
loop_
_entity_poly.entity_id
_entity_poly.type
_entity_poly.pdbx_seq_one_letter_code
_entity_poly.pdbx_strand_id
1 'polypeptide(L)'
;MNNTINEQPLVSIIMNCYNGETYLQESINSVLSQTYKNWEIIFWDNQSNDKSAKIFKDYKDDRLKYYCADSHIEILYRARNYALKKANGEFIAFLDVDDWWLPEKLEKQIPLFDDPEVGLVYGNAWLFFEKTNKKKIYKKGNLPIGKILNELLNDYVIGSPTYVIRKKSLESLEYCFNDDFHIIGDFDINIRLAAKWKVQCVQSAVAFARRHDKNLSLLHREKEIHELKTWFKLMKNNQLISSQNNFNKVLLNAYYLETMQSIMENRFAKNFLMVAKYPFCFNKIKLILALLLPKFLLRKIKNY
;
A
#
# COMPACT_ATOMS: atom_id res chain seq x y z
N MET A 1 -14.16 28.95 31.99
CA MET A 1 -14.15 28.38 30.65
C MET A 1 -12.76 27.84 30.42
N ASN A 2 -12.55 26.53 30.61
CA ASN A 2 -11.25 25.90 30.35
C ASN A 2 -11.07 25.78 28.84
N ASN A 3 -10.26 26.66 28.26
CA ASN A 3 -9.70 26.45 26.94
C ASN A 3 -8.73 25.28 27.05
N THR A 4 -9.23 24.05 26.96
CA THR A 4 -8.39 22.92 26.54
C THR A 4 -7.95 23.22 25.12
N ILE A 5 -6.71 23.70 24.98
CA ILE A 5 -6.01 23.66 23.69
C ILE A 5 -6.09 22.17 23.26
N ASN A 6 -6.96 21.87 22.30
CA ASN A 6 -7.01 20.53 21.71
C ASN A 6 -5.66 20.34 21.02
N GLU A 7 -4.70 19.74 21.73
CA GLU A 7 -3.42 19.37 21.13
C GLU A 7 -3.72 18.42 19.98
N GLN A 8 -3.23 18.76 18.79
CA GLN A 8 -3.38 17.90 17.63
C GLN A 8 -2.80 16.53 17.98
N PRO A 9 -3.49 15.39 17.70
CA PRO A 9 -2.97 14.06 18.02
C PRO A 9 -1.70 13.75 17.22
N LEU A 10 -0.76 13.05 17.84
CA LEU A 10 0.52 12.69 17.21
C LEU A 10 0.31 11.64 16.11
N VAL A 11 0.93 11.88 14.97
CA VAL A 11 0.99 10.93 13.83
C VAL A 11 2.42 10.37 13.72
N SER A 12 2.60 9.06 13.90
CA SER A 12 3.88 8.40 13.60
C SER A 12 3.91 7.96 12.14
N ILE A 13 4.88 8.44 11.39
CA ILE A 13 5.09 8.17 9.97
C ILE A 13 6.19 7.13 9.86
N ILE A 14 5.82 5.93 9.41
CA ILE A 14 6.74 4.81 9.25
C ILE A 14 7.38 4.88 7.86
N MET A 15 8.69 5.01 7.84
CA MET A 15 9.50 5.02 6.61
C MET A 15 10.54 3.90 6.68
N ASN A 16 10.31 2.79 5.97
CA ASN A 16 11.31 1.74 5.82
C ASN A 16 12.21 2.04 4.62
N CYS A 17 13.52 1.91 4.82
CA CYS A 17 14.51 2.17 3.81
C CYS A 17 15.47 0.99 3.64
N TYR A 18 15.74 0.63 2.40
CA TYR A 18 16.88 -0.17 1.99
C TYR A 18 17.40 0.38 0.66
N ASN A 19 18.55 1.03 0.68
CA ASN A 19 19.20 1.64 -0.48
C ASN A 19 18.28 2.63 -1.24
N GLY A 20 17.75 3.63 -0.50
CA GLY A 20 16.78 4.61 -0.99
C GLY A 20 17.36 5.97 -1.38
N GLU A 21 18.70 6.14 -1.45
CA GLU A 21 19.37 7.45 -1.59
C GLU A 21 18.80 8.32 -2.72
N THR A 22 18.28 7.68 -3.79
CA THR A 22 17.82 8.39 -5.00
C THR A 22 16.61 9.28 -4.73
N TYR A 23 15.67 8.85 -3.89
CA TYR A 23 14.38 9.53 -3.71
C TYR A 23 14.13 10.00 -2.27
N LEU A 24 14.92 9.50 -1.31
CA LEU A 24 14.71 9.71 0.12
C LEU A 24 14.56 11.19 0.50
N GLN A 25 15.35 12.09 -0.09
CA GLN A 25 15.31 13.50 0.22
C GLN A 25 13.95 14.13 -0.16
N GLU A 26 13.40 13.77 -1.32
CA GLU A 26 12.08 14.25 -1.75
C GLU A 26 10.97 13.73 -0.83
N SER A 27 11.06 12.47 -0.43
CA SER A 27 10.13 11.83 0.50
C SER A 27 10.13 12.55 1.87
N ILE A 28 11.30 12.75 2.49
CA ILE A 28 11.43 13.47 3.77
C ILE A 28 10.91 14.90 3.65
N ASN A 29 11.30 15.64 2.61
CA ASN A 29 10.87 17.04 2.41
C ASN A 29 9.35 17.15 2.26
N SER A 30 8.69 16.13 1.70
CA SER A 30 7.24 16.10 1.60
C SER A 30 6.54 15.99 2.98
N VAL A 31 7.17 15.34 3.94
CA VAL A 31 6.68 15.30 5.33
C VAL A 31 6.97 16.60 6.05
N LEU A 32 8.17 17.16 5.90
CA LEU A 32 8.52 18.46 6.50
C LEU A 32 7.59 19.57 6.04
N SER A 33 7.08 19.50 4.80
CA SER A 33 6.15 20.47 4.22
C SER A 33 4.70 20.29 4.66
N GLN A 34 4.35 19.28 5.47
CA GLN A 34 2.97 19.07 5.92
C GLN A 34 2.45 20.28 6.69
N THR A 35 1.20 20.67 6.39
CA THR A 35 0.49 21.74 7.11
C THR A 35 0.13 21.32 8.54
N TYR A 36 -0.21 20.07 8.76
CA TYR A 36 -0.35 19.43 10.06
C TYR A 36 1.03 19.28 10.72
N LYS A 37 1.21 19.72 11.98
CA LYS A 37 2.54 19.87 12.60
C LYS A 37 2.91 18.82 13.63
N ASN A 38 1.95 18.11 14.23
CA ASN A 38 2.21 17.13 15.28
C ASN A 38 2.43 15.71 14.69
N TRP A 39 3.60 15.49 14.16
CA TRP A 39 4.04 14.21 13.61
C TRP A 39 5.48 13.90 14.00
N GLU A 40 5.83 12.63 13.95
CA GLU A 40 7.20 12.12 14.00
C GLU A 40 7.46 11.20 12.81
N ILE A 41 8.70 11.12 12.32
CA ILE A 41 9.15 10.09 11.38
C ILE A 41 9.89 9.01 12.16
N ILE A 42 9.46 7.76 12.00
CA ILE A 42 10.18 6.56 12.41
C ILE A 42 10.88 6.00 11.17
N PHE A 43 12.12 6.40 10.98
CA PHE A 43 12.94 5.92 9.88
C PHE A 43 13.64 4.62 10.29
N TRP A 44 13.28 3.54 9.60
CA TRP A 44 13.88 2.22 9.79
C TRP A 44 14.83 1.92 8.64
N ASP A 45 16.12 2.08 8.88
CA ASP A 45 17.18 1.69 7.95
C ASP A 45 17.43 0.19 8.04
N ASN A 46 17.05 -0.52 7.01
CA ASN A 46 17.18 -1.98 6.92
C ASN A 46 18.56 -2.42 6.43
N GLN A 47 19.64 -1.85 7.00
CA GLN A 47 21.03 -2.10 6.63
C GLN A 47 21.39 -1.58 5.22
N SER A 48 21.01 -0.33 4.92
CA SER A 48 21.43 0.32 3.66
C SER A 48 22.94 0.45 3.57
N ASN A 49 23.48 0.23 2.38
CA ASN A 49 24.90 0.38 2.08
C ASN A 49 25.20 1.54 1.12
N ASP A 50 24.17 2.35 0.82
CA ASP A 50 24.27 3.59 0.06
C ASP A 50 24.31 4.83 1.00
N LYS A 51 23.99 6.01 0.49
CA LYS A 51 23.99 7.25 1.28
C LYS A 51 22.71 7.48 2.10
N SER A 52 21.75 6.55 2.13
CA SER A 52 20.46 6.74 2.80
C SER A 52 20.61 7.15 4.27
N ALA A 53 21.44 6.44 5.04
CA ALA A 53 21.68 6.76 6.45
C ALA A 53 22.26 8.17 6.64
N LYS A 54 23.20 8.58 5.78
CA LYS A 54 23.80 9.91 5.81
C LYS A 54 22.75 10.98 5.49
N ILE A 55 22.01 10.80 4.39
CA ILE A 55 20.97 11.75 3.97
C ILE A 55 19.97 12.00 5.09
N PHE A 56 19.48 10.94 5.76
CA PHE A 56 18.53 11.09 6.85
C PHE A 56 19.15 11.83 8.07
N LYS A 57 20.36 11.48 8.47
CA LYS A 57 21.04 12.08 9.63
C LYS A 57 21.50 13.53 9.41
N ASP A 58 21.59 13.98 8.17
CA ASP A 58 21.92 15.39 7.84
C ASP A 58 20.76 16.35 8.18
N TYR A 59 19.53 15.87 8.29
CA TYR A 59 18.39 16.66 8.78
C TYR A 59 18.50 16.91 10.29
N LYS A 60 18.24 18.17 10.70
CA LYS A 60 18.31 18.62 12.11
C LYS A 60 16.89 18.96 12.61
N ASP A 61 16.05 17.96 12.73
CA ASP A 61 14.69 18.08 13.26
C ASP A 61 14.44 16.94 14.25
N ASP A 62 14.11 17.28 15.49
CA ASP A 62 13.95 16.32 16.59
C ASP A 62 12.78 15.33 16.39
N ARG A 63 11.88 15.63 15.45
CA ARG A 63 10.78 14.73 15.07
C ARG A 63 11.25 13.58 14.17
N LEU A 64 12.46 13.63 13.62
CA LEU A 64 13.03 12.58 12.78
C LEU A 64 13.79 11.58 13.65
N LYS A 65 13.30 10.36 13.78
CA LYS A 65 13.88 9.30 14.63
C LYS A 65 14.51 8.23 13.73
N TYR A 66 15.84 8.08 13.81
CA TYR A 66 16.61 7.10 13.06
C TYR A 66 16.77 5.80 13.85
N TYR A 67 16.43 4.69 13.24
CA TYR A 67 16.69 3.34 13.74
C TYR A 67 17.35 2.51 12.64
N CYS A 68 18.34 1.71 13.02
CA CYS A 68 19.00 0.76 12.11
C CYS A 68 18.68 -0.66 12.55
N ALA A 69 18.36 -1.52 11.61
CA ALA A 69 18.20 -2.93 11.88
C ALA A 69 19.55 -3.57 12.31
N ASP A 70 19.52 -4.55 13.20
CA ASP A 70 20.73 -5.28 13.60
C ASP A 70 21.29 -6.12 12.45
N SER A 71 20.42 -6.61 11.58
CA SER A 71 20.74 -7.33 10.34
C SER A 71 19.71 -7.02 9.27
N HIS A 72 20.07 -7.24 7.99
CA HIS A 72 19.13 -7.07 6.89
C HIS A 72 17.95 -8.02 7.00
N ILE A 73 16.74 -7.48 6.90
CA ILE A 73 15.47 -8.21 6.93
C ILE A 73 14.92 -8.28 5.51
N GLU A 74 14.91 -9.46 4.90
CA GLU A 74 14.49 -9.64 3.51
C GLU A 74 13.01 -9.27 3.27
N ILE A 75 12.14 -9.59 4.25
CA ILE A 75 10.69 -9.39 4.12
C ILE A 75 10.31 -7.99 4.59
N LEU A 76 9.79 -7.16 3.66
CA LEU A 76 9.45 -5.76 3.89
C LEU A 76 8.51 -5.57 5.10
N TYR A 77 7.43 -6.34 5.18
CA TYR A 77 6.42 -6.11 6.22
C TYR A 77 6.87 -6.63 7.59
N ARG A 78 7.80 -7.58 7.65
CA ARG A 78 8.50 -7.93 8.89
C ARG A 78 9.36 -6.76 9.37
N ALA A 79 10.09 -6.11 8.47
CA ALA A 79 10.85 -4.89 8.81
C ALA A 79 9.92 -3.75 9.26
N ARG A 80 8.72 -3.60 8.65
CA ARG A 80 7.70 -2.62 9.10
C ARG A 80 7.19 -2.89 10.51
N ASN A 81 7.03 -4.14 10.91
CA ASN A 81 6.63 -4.49 12.27
C ASN A 81 7.67 -4.03 13.31
N TYR A 82 8.97 -4.08 13.00
CA TYR A 82 10.00 -3.53 13.90
C TYR A 82 9.91 -2.01 14.00
N ALA A 83 9.71 -1.31 12.88
CA ALA A 83 9.52 0.14 12.88
C ALA A 83 8.27 0.56 13.66
N LEU A 84 7.15 -0.15 13.51
CA LEU A 84 5.90 0.09 14.23
C LEU A 84 6.06 0.04 15.75
N LYS A 85 6.93 -0.82 16.29
CA LYS A 85 7.21 -0.91 17.73
C LYS A 85 7.85 0.36 18.30
N LYS A 86 8.35 1.26 17.44
CA LYS A 86 8.96 2.54 17.82
C LYS A 86 7.98 3.71 17.74
N ALA A 87 6.77 3.49 17.21
CA ALA A 87 5.76 4.52 16.99
C ALA A 87 5.04 4.90 18.28
N ASN A 88 5.00 6.22 18.60
CA ASN A 88 4.33 6.76 19.79
C ASN A 88 2.96 7.39 19.46
N GLY A 89 2.70 7.69 18.17
CA GLY A 89 1.51 8.39 17.73
C GLY A 89 0.20 7.65 17.97
N GLU A 90 -0.87 8.41 18.15
CA GLU A 90 -2.24 7.91 18.15
C GLU A 90 -2.63 7.39 16.74
N PHE A 91 -2.05 7.98 15.72
CA PHE A 91 -2.24 7.60 14.34
C PHE A 91 -0.93 7.14 13.72
N ILE A 92 -1.03 6.14 12.84
CA ILE A 92 0.10 5.55 12.12
C ILE A 92 -0.10 5.77 10.62
N ALA A 93 0.89 6.35 9.96
CA ALA A 93 0.92 6.52 8.52
C ALA A 93 2.17 5.83 7.93
N PHE A 94 2.14 5.52 6.65
CA PHE A 94 3.24 4.86 5.95
C PHE A 94 3.65 5.70 4.74
N LEU A 95 4.96 5.84 4.55
CA LEU A 95 5.53 6.50 3.39
C LEU A 95 6.76 5.72 2.91
N ASP A 96 6.66 5.14 1.73
CA ASP A 96 7.79 4.50 1.07
C ASP A 96 8.77 5.57 0.58
N VAL A 97 10.06 5.29 0.64
CA VAL A 97 11.12 6.28 0.36
C VAL A 97 11.18 6.77 -1.08
N ASP A 98 10.45 6.12 -1.99
CA ASP A 98 10.32 6.49 -3.41
C ASP A 98 9.02 7.26 -3.73
N ASP A 99 8.13 7.43 -2.74
CA ASP A 99 6.88 8.17 -2.83
C ASP A 99 6.96 9.53 -2.12
N TRP A 100 5.97 10.40 -2.32
CA TRP A 100 5.87 11.67 -1.57
C TRP A 100 4.43 12.11 -1.37
N TRP A 101 4.22 12.91 -0.31
CA TRP A 101 2.91 13.41 0.09
C TRP A 101 2.62 14.80 -0.45
N LEU A 102 1.34 15.11 -0.61
CA LEU A 102 0.88 16.49 -0.78
C LEU A 102 0.82 17.20 0.58
N PRO A 103 1.06 18.53 0.62
CA PRO A 103 1.22 19.26 1.89
C PRO A 103 0.06 19.13 2.87
N GLU A 104 -1.18 19.03 2.37
CA GLU A 104 -2.39 19.03 3.18
C GLU A 104 -2.90 17.60 3.51
N LYS A 105 -2.10 16.56 3.27
CA LYS A 105 -2.52 15.17 3.45
C LYS A 105 -3.03 14.91 4.88
N LEU A 106 -2.19 15.15 5.87
CA LEU A 106 -2.54 14.86 7.25
C LEU A 106 -3.65 15.79 7.77
N GLU A 107 -3.62 17.06 7.41
CA GLU A 107 -4.66 18.04 7.77
C GLU A 107 -6.06 17.60 7.28
N LYS A 108 -6.14 17.00 6.08
CA LYS A 108 -7.40 16.49 5.52
C LYS A 108 -7.83 15.15 6.09
N GLN A 109 -6.89 14.31 6.51
CA GLN A 109 -7.20 12.95 6.94
C GLN A 109 -7.48 12.83 8.44
N ILE A 110 -6.73 13.54 9.28
CA ILE A 110 -6.86 13.39 10.74
C ILE A 110 -8.27 13.74 11.25
N PRO A 111 -8.94 14.81 10.79
CA PRO A 111 -10.31 15.10 11.24
C PRO A 111 -11.34 14.02 10.91
N LEU A 112 -11.08 13.19 9.88
CA LEU A 112 -11.99 12.08 9.52
C LEU A 112 -12.01 10.96 10.57
N PHE A 113 -11.12 11.00 11.56
CA PHE A 113 -11.12 10.12 12.71
C PHE A 113 -11.96 10.63 13.88
N ASP A 114 -12.67 11.74 13.77
CA ASP A 114 -13.57 12.23 14.84
C ASP A 114 -14.67 11.19 15.16
N ASP A 115 -15.13 10.40 14.18
CA ASP A 115 -15.93 9.21 14.43
C ASP A 115 -15.04 8.10 15.04
N PRO A 116 -15.27 7.69 16.31
CA PRO A 116 -14.44 6.66 16.97
C PRO A 116 -14.55 5.27 16.34
N GLU A 117 -15.54 5.02 15.48
CA GLU A 117 -15.67 3.77 14.72
C GLU A 117 -14.79 3.75 13.46
N VAL A 118 -14.18 4.89 13.08
CA VAL A 118 -13.24 4.96 11.95
C VAL A 118 -11.87 4.48 12.40
N GLY A 119 -11.45 3.36 11.84
CA GLY A 119 -10.15 2.75 12.13
C GLY A 119 -9.09 3.01 11.06
N LEU A 120 -9.52 3.38 9.85
CA LEU A 120 -8.67 3.58 8.68
C LEU A 120 -9.19 4.76 7.85
N VAL A 121 -8.29 5.66 7.48
CA VAL A 121 -8.57 6.75 6.53
C VAL A 121 -7.58 6.65 5.38
N TYR A 122 -8.05 6.68 4.16
CA TYR A 122 -7.18 6.68 2.98
C TYR A 122 -7.49 7.88 2.06
N GLY A 123 -6.83 7.96 0.94
CA GLY A 123 -7.10 8.98 -0.08
C GLY A 123 -6.76 8.48 -1.47
N ASN A 124 -7.06 9.29 -2.47
CA ASN A 124 -6.60 9.03 -3.81
C ASN A 124 -5.09 9.36 -3.95
N ALA A 125 -4.49 8.96 -5.06
CA ALA A 125 -3.09 9.24 -5.36
C ALA A 125 -2.90 9.67 -6.82
N TRP A 126 -1.82 10.38 -7.08
CA TRP A 126 -1.26 10.50 -8.41
C TRP A 126 -0.25 9.37 -8.62
N LEU A 127 -0.39 8.60 -9.69
CA LEU A 127 0.66 7.74 -10.21
C LEU A 127 1.59 8.61 -11.05
N PHE A 128 2.85 8.73 -10.64
CA PHE A 128 3.86 9.48 -11.37
C PHE A 128 4.80 8.53 -12.11
N PHE A 129 4.77 8.56 -13.42
CA PHE A 129 5.58 7.71 -14.30
C PHE A 129 6.90 8.41 -14.60
N GLU A 130 7.96 8.02 -13.93
CA GLU A 130 9.28 8.65 -14.00
C GLU A 130 9.82 8.72 -15.44
N LYS A 131 9.79 7.63 -16.18
CA LYS A 131 10.29 7.56 -17.57
C LYS A 131 9.65 8.55 -18.53
N THR A 132 8.42 8.94 -18.29
CA THR A 132 7.65 9.81 -19.21
C THR A 132 7.35 11.16 -18.61
N ASN A 133 7.69 11.37 -17.34
CA ASN A 133 7.35 12.56 -16.55
C ASN A 133 5.84 12.90 -16.60
N LYS A 134 5.00 11.86 -16.67
CA LYS A 134 3.54 12.01 -16.72
C LYS A 134 2.93 11.56 -15.40
N LYS A 135 1.77 12.16 -15.07
CA LYS A 135 0.98 11.73 -13.93
C LYS A 135 -0.43 11.32 -14.35
N LYS A 136 -1.01 10.37 -13.63
CA LYS A 136 -2.38 9.90 -13.82
C LYS A 136 -3.03 9.68 -12.46
N ILE A 137 -4.28 10.09 -12.30
CA ILE A 137 -5.02 9.78 -11.08
C ILE A 137 -5.17 8.25 -10.92
N TYR A 138 -4.94 7.74 -9.71
CA TYR A 138 -4.96 6.30 -9.44
C TYR A 138 -6.36 5.72 -9.67
N LYS A 139 -7.38 6.31 -9.07
CA LYS A 139 -8.78 5.91 -9.27
C LYS A 139 -9.62 7.08 -9.74
N LYS A 140 -10.46 6.83 -10.74
CA LYS A 140 -11.48 7.78 -11.20
C LYS A 140 -12.80 7.49 -10.49
N GLY A 141 -13.62 8.52 -10.30
CA GLY A 141 -14.90 8.43 -9.61
C GLY A 141 -14.77 8.46 -8.08
N ASN A 142 -15.89 8.25 -7.40
CA ASN A 142 -15.93 8.29 -5.95
C ASN A 142 -15.31 7.03 -5.34
N LEU A 143 -14.46 7.23 -4.35
CA LEU A 143 -13.86 6.18 -3.57
C LEU A 143 -14.81 5.74 -2.45
N PRO A 144 -14.93 4.44 -2.14
CA PRO A 144 -15.86 3.93 -1.15
C PRO A 144 -15.50 4.36 0.28
N ILE A 145 -16.53 4.55 1.12
CA ILE A 145 -16.41 4.90 2.54
C ILE A 145 -17.40 4.07 3.38
N GLY A 146 -17.16 3.97 4.67
CA GLY A 146 -17.99 3.21 5.62
C GLY A 146 -17.55 1.77 5.80
N LYS A 147 -18.47 0.82 5.77
CA LYS A 147 -18.17 -0.64 5.85
C LYS A 147 -17.92 -1.18 4.45
N ILE A 148 -16.72 -1.01 3.94
CA ILE A 148 -16.35 -1.22 2.52
C ILE A 148 -15.58 -2.53 2.26
N LEU A 149 -15.62 -3.48 3.17
CA LEU A 149 -14.87 -4.73 3.03
C LEU A 149 -15.19 -5.45 1.71
N ASN A 150 -16.48 -5.56 1.37
CA ASN A 150 -16.91 -6.27 0.17
C ASN A 150 -16.48 -5.54 -1.12
N GLU A 151 -16.45 -4.21 -1.12
CA GLU A 151 -15.94 -3.36 -2.20
C GLU A 151 -14.42 -3.54 -2.38
N LEU A 152 -13.65 -3.55 -1.30
CA LEU A 152 -12.20 -3.75 -1.34
C LEU A 152 -11.81 -5.15 -1.84
N LEU A 153 -12.59 -6.18 -1.50
CA LEU A 153 -12.38 -7.54 -2.02
C LEU A 153 -12.71 -7.65 -3.52
N ASN A 154 -13.56 -6.76 -4.03
CA ASN A 154 -13.87 -6.68 -5.47
C ASN A 154 -12.82 -5.89 -6.25
N ASP A 155 -12.43 -4.73 -5.75
CA ASP A 155 -11.46 -3.82 -6.36
C ASP A 155 -10.70 -3.08 -5.25
N TYR A 156 -9.48 -3.50 -4.99
CA TYR A 156 -8.65 -2.89 -3.97
C TYR A 156 -8.15 -1.51 -4.41
N VAL A 157 -8.51 -0.49 -3.64
CA VAL A 157 -8.30 0.93 -4.01
C VAL A 157 -7.39 1.70 -3.06
N ILE A 158 -6.88 1.08 -2.00
CA ILE A 158 -6.05 1.73 -0.99
C ILE A 158 -4.57 1.64 -1.39
N GLY A 159 -3.98 2.76 -1.79
CA GLY A 159 -2.56 2.83 -2.12
C GLY A 159 -1.68 3.02 -0.89
N SER A 160 -0.50 2.39 -0.84
CA SER A 160 0.43 2.43 0.31
C SER A 160 0.69 3.85 0.85
N PRO A 161 1.05 4.88 0.06
CA PRO A 161 1.36 6.19 0.63
C PRO A 161 0.12 7.01 1.06
N THR A 162 -1.10 6.46 0.89
CA THR A 162 -2.32 7.24 1.05
C THR A 162 -3.02 7.06 2.38
N TYR A 163 -2.78 5.97 3.11
CA TYR A 163 -3.58 5.64 4.28
C TYR A 163 -2.94 6.06 5.61
N VAL A 164 -3.82 6.28 6.58
CA VAL A 164 -3.53 6.50 7.99
C VAL A 164 -4.40 5.56 8.79
N ILE A 165 -3.88 4.97 9.85
CA ILE A 165 -4.57 3.99 10.70
C ILE A 165 -4.62 4.53 12.13
N ARG A 166 -5.77 4.41 12.80
CA ARG A 166 -5.86 4.63 14.25
C ARG A 166 -5.10 3.51 14.98
N LYS A 167 -4.15 3.84 15.85
CA LYS A 167 -3.33 2.86 16.57
C LYS A 167 -4.18 1.82 17.30
N LYS A 168 -5.26 2.25 17.97
CA LYS A 168 -6.22 1.35 18.64
C LYS A 168 -6.84 0.32 17.67
N SER A 169 -7.05 0.68 16.41
CA SER A 169 -7.57 -0.27 15.42
C SER A 169 -6.54 -1.32 15.01
N LEU A 170 -5.25 -0.96 14.92
CA LEU A 170 -4.15 -1.92 14.75
C LEU A 170 -4.06 -2.91 15.91
N GLU A 171 -4.13 -2.39 17.13
CA GLU A 171 -4.08 -3.20 18.37
C GLU A 171 -5.26 -4.16 18.51
N SER A 172 -6.38 -3.92 17.81
CA SER A 172 -7.53 -4.82 17.75
C SER A 172 -7.34 -6.03 16.84
N LEU A 173 -6.30 -6.02 16.02
CA LEU A 173 -5.96 -7.14 15.13
C LEU A 173 -5.11 -8.17 15.89
N GLU A 174 -5.20 -9.43 15.47
CA GLU A 174 -4.39 -10.53 16.02
C GLU A 174 -2.88 -10.28 15.79
N TYR A 175 -2.53 -9.70 14.65
CA TYR A 175 -1.18 -9.27 14.28
C TYR A 175 -1.25 -8.01 13.43
N CYS A 176 -0.20 -7.18 13.43
CA CYS A 176 -0.11 -6.02 12.55
C CYS A 176 0.09 -6.46 11.10
N PHE A 177 1.31 -6.50 10.59
CA PHE A 177 1.59 -7.10 9.29
C PHE A 177 1.94 -8.57 9.44
N ASN A 178 1.55 -9.40 8.47
CA ASN A 178 2.00 -10.78 8.38
C ASN A 178 3.49 -10.81 8.03
N ASP A 179 4.30 -11.46 8.87
CA ASP A 179 5.76 -11.52 8.72
C ASP A 179 6.23 -12.30 7.49
N ASP A 180 5.36 -13.09 6.85
CA ASP A 180 5.68 -13.88 5.67
C ASP A 180 5.29 -13.17 4.35
N PHE A 181 4.55 -12.05 4.42
CA PHE A 181 4.20 -11.29 3.24
C PHE A 181 5.24 -10.22 2.93
N HIS A 182 5.68 -10.19 1.69
CA HIS A 182 6.65 -9.22 1.19
C HIS A 182 6.01 -8.16 0.27
N ILE A 183 4.93 -8.53 -0.44
CA ILE A 183 4.28 -7.69 -1.45
C ILE A 183 2.89 -7.22 -1.03
N ILE A 184 2.07 -8.10 -0.44
CA ILE A 184 0.64 -7.81 -0.20
C ILE A 184 0.32 -7.45 1.26
N GLY A 185 1.30 -7.14 2.08
CA GLY A 185 1.04 -6.88 3.50
C GLY A 185 0.13 -5.67 3.75
N ASP A 186 0.18 -4.64 2.90
CA ASP A 186 -0.75 -3.50 2.96
C ASP A 186 -2.19 -3.91 2.58
N PHE A 187 -2.35 -4.77 1.57
CA PHE A 187 -3.64 -5.38 1.24
C PHE A 187 -4.18 -6.18 2.44
N ASP A 188 -3.38 -7.07 3.03
CA ASP A 188 -3.77 -7.91 4.16
C ASP A 188 -4.26 -7.08 5.34
N ILE A 189 -3.45 -6.13 5.81
CA ILE A 189 -3.79 -5.33 7.00
C ILE A 189 -5.03 -4.46 6.77
N ASN A 190 -5.16 -3.84 5.59
CA ASN A 190 -6.29 -2.97 5.29
C ASN A 190 -7.60 -3.75 5.13
N ILE A 191 -7.58 -4.97 4.57
CA ILE A 191 -8.74 -5.86 4.52
C ILE A 191 -9.16 -6.27 5.94
N ARG A 192 -8.21 -6.65 6.81
CA ARG A 192 -8.52 -7.04 8.20
C ARG A 192 -9.05 -5.87 9.03
N LEU A 193 -8.56 -4.66 8.79
CA LEU A 193 -9.09 -3.44 9.40
C LEU A 193 -10.51 -3.15 8.91
N ALA A 194 -10.75 -3.18 7.59
CA ALA A 194 -12.07 -2.94 7.01
C ALA A 194 -13.13 -3.98 7.43
N ALA A 195 -12.70 -5.19 7.82
CA ALA A 195 -13.59 -6.21 8.38
C ALA A 195 -14.15 -5.85 9.76
N LYS A 196 -13.44 -5.02 10.52
CA LYS A 196 -13.82 -4.64 11.90
C LYS A 196 -14.27 -3.19 12.01
N TRP A 197 -13.63 -2.29 11.28
CA TRP A 197 -13.75 -0.85 11.43
C TRP A 197 -14.41 -0.18 10.22
N LYS A 198 -14.98 1.01 10.42
CA LYS A 198 -15.35 1.90 9.31
C LYS A 198 -14.09 2.46 8.66
N VAL A 199 -14.17 2.74 7.38
CA VAL A 199 -13.11 3.34 6.57
C VAL A 199 -13.60 4.67 6.03
N GLN A 200 -12.79 5.73 6.12
CA GLN A 200 -13.06 7.03 5.54
C GLN A 200 -12.06 7.37 4.44
N CYS A 201 -12.38 8.35 3.60
CA CYS A 201 -11.57 8.68 2.45
C CYS A 201 -11.57 10.17 2.12
N VAL A 202 -10.38 10.71 1.86
CA VAL A 202 -10.20 11.98 1.15
C VAL A 202 -10.30 11.69 -0.36
N GLN A 203 -11.36 12.17 -1.01
CA GLN A 203 -11.63 11.87 -2.42
C GLN A 203 -10.55 12.39 -3.39
N SER A 204 -9.91 13.52 -3.05
CA SER A 204 -8.80 14.07 -3.82
C SER A 204 -7.49 13.29 -3.57
N ALA A 205 -6.54 13.45 -4.48
CA ALA A 205 -5.20 12.92 -4.27
C ALA A 205 -4.54 13.56 -3.04
N VAL A 206 -3.88 12.73 -2.22
CA VAL A 206 -3.14 13.13 -1.02
C VAL A 206 -1.64 12.79 -1.13
N ALA A 207 -1.26 12.00 -2.11
CA ALA A 207 0.10 11.53 -2.32
C ALA A 207 0.40 11.30 -3.81
N PHE A 208 1.68 11.20 -4.10
CA PHE A 208 2.19 10.65 -5.35
C PHE A 208 2.82 9.29 -5.10
N ALA A 209 2.43 8.30 -5.92
CA ALA A 209 3.08 7.00 -5.99
C ALA A 209 3.96 6.94 -7.25
N ARG A 210 5.27 6.84 -7.06
CA ARG A 210 6.25 6.80 -8.15
C ARG A 210 6.23 5.45 -8.85
N ARG A 211 6.28 5.49 -10.17
CA ARG A 211 6.37 4.31 -11.04
C ARG A 211 7.70 4.32 -11.78
N HIS A 212 8.62 3.47 -11.34
CA HIS A 212 9.94 3.25 -11.92
C HIS A 212 10.24 1.74 -12.04
N ASP A 213 11.29 1.37 -12.76
CA ASP A 213 11.57 -0.05 -13.06
C ASP A 213 11.95 -0.89 -11.85
N LYS A 214 12.34 -0.26 -10.74
CA LYS A 214 12.74 -0.93 -9.49
C LYS A 214 11.59 -1.08 -8.49
N ASN A 215 10.34 -0.70 -8.84
CA ASN A 215 9.22 -0.91 -7.92
C ASN A 215 9.05 -2.40 -7.58
N LEU A 216 8.96 -2.71 -6.30
CA LEU A 216 8.96 -4.06 -5.76
C LEU A 216 7.85 -4.93 -6.36
N SER A 217 6.63 -4.39 -6.51
CA SER A 217 5.48 -5.07 -7.10
C SER A 217 5.67 -5.41 -8.59
N LEU A 218 6.52 -4.67 -9.32
CA LEU A 218 6.85 -5.00 -10.71
C LEU A 218 7.88 -6.12 -10.81
N LEU A 219 8.87 -6.12 -9.90
CA LEU A 219 9.97 -7.10 -9.89
C LEU A 219 9.53 -8.47 -9.38
N HIS A 220 8.58 -8.52 -8.45
CA HIS A 220 8.20 -9.74 -7.72
C HIS A 220 6.75 -10.19 -7.98
N ARG A 221 6.31 -10.15 -9.24
CA ARG A 221 4.94 -10.54 -9.62
C ARG A 221 4.58 -11.98 -9.23
N GLU A 222 5.51 -12.92 -9.35
CA GLU A 222 5.29 -14.31 -8.94
C GLU A 222 5.03 -14.42 -7.44
N LYS A 223 5.80 -13.66 -6.65
CA LYS A 223 5.63 -13.60 -5.19
C LYS A 223 4.26 -13.01 -4.82
N GLU A 224 3.83 -11.94 -5.49
CA GLU A 224 2.49 -11.36 -5.31
C GLU A 224 1.38 -12.39 -5.55
N ILE A 225 1.46 -13.13 -6.67
CA ILE A 225 0.48 -14.18 -7.01
C ILE A 225 0.47 -15.28 -5.94
N HIS A 226 1.63 -15.72 -5.50
CA HIS A 226 1.78 -16.73 -4.45
C HIS A 226 1.17 -16.26 -3.13
N GLU A 227 1.51 -15.05 -2.72
CA GLU A 227 1.02 -14.45 -1.47
C GLU A 227 -0.49 -14.24 -1.49
N LEU A 228 -1.09 -13.78 -2.61
CA LEU A 228 -2.55 -13.68 -2.74
C LEU A 228 -3.25 -15.03 -2.60
N LYS A 229 -2.69 -16.10 -3.18
CA LYS A 229 -3.24 -17.46 -3.02
C LYS A 229 -3.11 -17.97 -1.59
N THR A 230 -1.99 -17.68 -0.93
CA THR A 230 -1.73 -18.01 0.47
C THR A 230 -2.69 -17.23 1.38
N TRP A 231 -2.82 -15.93 1.17
CA TRP A 231 -3.77 -15.07 1.89
C TRP A 231 -5.20 -15.60 1.80
N PHE A 232 -5.64 -15.96 0.59
CA PHE A 232 -6.97 -16.53 0.37
C PHE A 232 -7.20 -17.80 1.19
N LYS A 233 -6.19 -18.69 1.30
CA LYS A 233 -6.27 -19.90 2.12
C LYS A 233 -6.35 -19.57 3.60
N LEU A 234 -5.54 -18.63 4.08
CA LEU A 234 -5.53 -18.19 5.48
C LEU A 234 -6.87 -17.56 5.88
N MET A 235 -7.42 -16.69 5.02
CA MET A 235 -8.66 -15.97 5.31
C MET A 235 -9.94 -16.82 5.18
N LYS A 236 -9.88 -18.05 4.66
CA LYS A 236 -11.04 -18.97 4.65
C LYS A 236 -11.63 -19.21 6.03
N ASN A 237 -10.79 -19.24 7.06
CA ASN A 237 -11.22 -19.47 8.45
C ASN A 237 -11.68 -18.19 9.15
N ASN A 238 -11.44 -17.02 8.56
CA ASN A 238 -11.93 -15.76 9.08
C ASN A 238 -13.35 -15.50 8.57
N GLN A 239 -14.36 -15.77 9.39
CA GLN A 239 -15.76 -15.68 8.98
C GLN A 239 -16.18 -14.27 8.55
N LEU A 240 -15.64 -13.20 9.17
CA LEU A 240 -15.96 -11.81 8.78
C LEU A 240 -15.55 -11.51 7.33
N ILE A 241 -14.46 -12.11 6.86
CA ILE A 241 -13.90 -11.91 5.52
C ILE A 241 -14.45 -12.94 4.54
N SER A 242 -14.43 -14.22 4.89
CA SER A 242 -14.79 -15.30 3.98
C SER A 242 -16.28 -15.36 3.63
N SER A 243 -17.16 -14.81 4.46
CA SER A 243 -18.60 -14.70 4.18
C SER A 243 -18.97 -13.60 3.19
N GLN A 244 -18.03 -12.74 2.81
CA GLN A 244 -18.30 -11.65 1.86
C GLN A 244 -18.52 -12.19 0.44
N ASN A 245 -19.50 -11.63 -0.28
CA ASN A 245 -19.84 -12.04 -1.64
C ASN A 245 -18.67 -11.98 -2.62
N ASN A 246 -17.75 -11.03 -2.40
CA ASN A 246 -16.61 -10.83 -3.27
C ASN A 246 -15.33 -11.55 -2.80
N PHE A 247 -15.37 -12.36 -1.74
CA PHE A 247 -14.18 -13.06 -1.21
C PHE A 247 -13.44 -13.88 -2.28
N ASN A 248 -14.18 -14.64 -3.08
CA ASN A 248 -13.59 -15.46 -4.15
C ASN A 248 -12.94 -14.65 -5.28
N LYS A 249 -13.23 -13.35 -5.40
CA LYS A 249 -12.61 -12.48 -6.42
C LYS A 249 -11.11 -12.28 -6.19
N VAL A 250 -10.66 -12.34 -4.94
CA VAL A 250 -9.22 -12.27 -4.63
C VAL A 250 -8.47 -13.43 -5.27
N LEU A 251 -9.00 -14.66 -5.16
CA LEU A 251 -8.41 -15.83 -5.80
C LEU A 251 -8.50 -15.75 -7.33
N LEU A 252 -9.63 -15.25 -7.86
CA LEU A 252 -9.79 -15.03 -9.31
C LEU A 252 -8.80 -13.99 -9.83
N ASN A 253 -8.52 -12.92 -9.06
CA ASN A 253 -7.51 -11.96 -9.41
C ASN A 253 -6.11 -12.57 -9.45
N ALA A 254 -5.75 -13.41 -8.46
CA ALA A 254 -4.48 -14.14 -8.47
C ALA A 254 -4.34 -15.02 -9.72
N TYR A 255 -5.39 -15.75 -10.12
CA TYR A 255 -5.39 -16.53 -11.35
C TYR A 255 -5.32 -15.68 -12.61
N TYR A 256 -5.95 -14.50 -12.62
CA TYR A 256 -5.82 -13.54 -13.73
C TYR A 256 -4.38 -13.07 -13.90
N LEU A 257 -3.72 -12.66 -12.80
CA LEU A 257 -2.33 -12.23 -12.81
C LEU A 257 -1.38 -13.34 -13.28
N GLU A 258 -1.58 -14.58 -12.77
CA GLU A 258 -0.81 -15.75 -13.18
C GLU A 258 -0.98 -16.07 -14.67
N THR A 259 -2.22 -16.01 -15.17
CA THR A 259 -2.50 -16.27 -16.59
C THR A 259 -1.88 -15.19 -17.49
N MET A 260 -2.02 -13.92 -17.11
CA MET A 260 -1.38 -12.82 -17.85
C MET A 260 0.14 -12.93 -17.87
N GLN A 261 0.77 -13.31 -16.77
CA GLN A 261 2.21 -13.54 -16.71
C GLN A 261 2.63 -14.69 -17.62
N SER A 262 1.92 -15.83 -17.56
CA SER A 262 2.18 -16.99 -18.41
C SER A 262 2.05 -16.67 -19.91
N ILE A 263 1.08 -15.82 -20.29
CA ILE A 263 0.93 -15.32 -21.68
C ILE A 263 2.17 -14.51 -22.09
N MET A 264 2.67 -13.64 -21.20
CA MET A 264 3.87 -12.84 -21.47
C MET A 264 5.15 -13.70 -21.63
N GLU A 265 5.21 -14.86 -20.98
CA GLU A 265 6.33 -15.82 -21.00
C GLU A 265 6.30 -16.85 -22.15
N ASN A 266 5.30 -16.83 -23.04
CA ASN A 266 5.18 -17.75 -24.21
C ASN A 266 4.86 -19.23 -23.91
N ARG A 267 4.11 -19.55 -22.89
CA ARG A 267 3.69 -20.94 -22.60
C ARG A 267 2.37 -21.27 -23.31
N PHE A 268 2.34 -21.27 -24.66
CA PHE A 268 1.11 -21.21 -25.46
C PHE A 268 0.04 -22.28 -25.10
N ALA A 269 0.41 -23.56 -25.05
CA ALA A 269 -0.55 -24.63 -24.72
C ALA A 269 -1.13 -24.51 -23.30
N LYS A 270 -0.28 -24.16 -22.31
CA LYS A 270 -0.68 -23.92 -20.93
C LYS A 270 -1.62 -22.71 -20.83
N ASN A 271 -1.32 -21.63 -21.57
CA ASN A 271 -2.09 -20.40 -21.57
C ASN A 271 -3.52 -20.61 -22.07
N PHE A 272 -3.70 -21.37 -23.14
CA PHE A 272 -5.02 -21.69 -23.68
C PHE A 272 -5.89 -22.41 -22.63
N LEU A 273 -5.35 -23.42 -21.95
CA LEU A 273 -6.06 -24.13 -20.89
C LEU A 273 -6.41 -23.23 -19.70
N MET A 274 -5.50 -22.34 -19.29
CA MET A 274 -5.74 -21.41 -18.20
C MET A 274 -6.87 -20.44 -18.55
N VAL A 275 -6.86 -19.87 -19.76
CA VAL A 275 -7.93 -18.96 -20.22
C VAL A 275 -9.26 -19.70 -20.38
N ALA A 276 -9.25 -20.93 -20.90
CA ALA A 276 -10.47 -21.74 -21.04
C ALA A 276 -11.14 -22.01 -19.68
N LYS A 277 -10.36 -22.35 -18.65
CA LYS A 277 -10.85 -22.60 -17.29
C LYS A 277 -11.25 -21.35 -16.53
N TYR A 278 -10.81 -20.16 -16.96
CA TYR A 278 -11.15 -18.91 -16.28
C TYR A 278 -12.64 -18.61 -16.42
N PRO A 279 -13.37 -18.19 -15.36
CA PRO A 279 -14.79 -17.87 -15.41
C PRO A 279 -15.11 -16.80 -16.44
N PHE A 280 -16.26 -16.89 -17.08
CA PHE A 280 -16.70 -15.89 -18.07
C PHE A 280 -16.99 -14.56 -17.37
N CYS A 281 -16.16 -13.56 -17.64
CA CYS A 281 -16.28 -12.19 -17.14
C CYS A 281 -15.41 -11.26 -18.00
N PHE A 282 -15.43 -9.96 -17.72
CA PHE A 282 -14.64 -8.96 -18.45
C PHE A 282 -13.12 -9.28 -18.45
N ASN A 283 -12.59 -9.83 -17.35
CA ASN A 283 -11.19 -10.25 -17.30
C ASN A 283 -10.89 -11.42 -18.25
N LYS A 284 -11.82 -12.36 -18.45
CA LYS A 284 -11.65 -13.42 -19.46
C LYS A 284 -11.53 -12.86 -20.86
N ILE A 285 -12.33 -11.84 -21.20
CA ILE A 285 -12.25 -11.15 -22.50
C ILE A 285 -10.85 -10.54 -22.68
N LYS A 286 -10.32 -9.87 -21.63
CA LYS A 286 -8.95 -9.34 -21.66
C LYS A 286 -7.91 -10.43 -21.87
N LEU A 287 -8.05 -11.58 -21.22
CA LEU A 287 -7.13 -12.72 -21.39
C LEU A 287 -7.19 -13.28 -22.81
N ILE A 288 -8.37 -13.42 -23.40
CA ILE A 288 -8.54 -13.86 -24.81
C ILE A 288 -7.85 -12.87 -25.76
N LEU A 289 -8.11 -11.57 -25.59
CA LEU A 289 -7.43 -10.54 -26.38
C LEU A 289 -5.92 -10.58 -26.21
N ALA A 290 -5.43 -10.81 -24.98
CA ALA A 290 -3.99 -10.93 -24.73
C ALA A 290 -3.35 -12.14 -25.40
N LEU A 291 -4.07 -13.26 -25.60
CA LEU A 291 -3.60 -14.41 -26.36
C LEU A 291 -3.43 -14.11 -27.85
N LEU A 292 -4.28 -13.22 -28.40
CA LEU A 292 -4.33 -12.91 -29.83
C LEU A 292 -3.40 -11.74 -30.22
N LEU A 293 -3.04 -10.88 -29.25
CA LEU A 293 -2.23 -9.69 -29.52
C LEU A 293 -0.73 -10.00 -29.54
N PRO A 294 0.03 -9.38 -30.47
CA PRO A 294 1.49 -9.42 -30.45
C PRO A 294 2.05 -8.86 -29.12
N LYS A 295 3.07 -9.51 -28.58
CA LYS A 295 3.64 -9.16 -27.27
C LYS A 295 4.12 -7.72 -27.14
N PHE A 296 4.63 -7.14 -28.23
CA PHE A 296 5.08 -5.74 -28.19
C PHE A 296 3.91 -4.77 -27.92
N LEU A 297 2.70 -5.09 -28.39
CA LEU A 297 1.49 -4.34 -28.08
C LEU A 297 1.04 -4.54 -26.63
N LEU A 298 1.09 -5.78 -26.12
CA LEU A 298 0.80 -6.07 -24.72
C LEU A 298 1.74 -5.35 -23.76
N ARG A 299 3.04 -5.26 -24.09
CA ARG A 299 4.01 -4.50 -23.30
C ARG A 299 3.69 -3.00 -23.26
N LYS A 300 3.26 -2.42 -24.40
CA LYS A 300 2.82 -1.03 -24.45
C LYS A 300 1.57 -0.76 -23.59
N ILE A 301 0.61 -1.69 -23.60
CA ILE A 301 -0.63 -1.58 -22.80
C ILE A 301 -0.34 -1.72 -21.31
N LYS A 302 0.64 -2.55 -20.91
CA LYS A 302 0.99 -2.78 -19.50
C LYS A 302 1.79 -1.62 -18.87
N ASN A 303 2.42 -0.77 -19.67
CA ASN A 303 3.18 0.39 -19.23
C ASN A 303 2.32 1.67 -19.09
N TYR A 304 0.97 1.54 -19.06
CA TYR A 304 0.04 2.63 -18.81
C TYR A 304 -0.81 2.37 -17.56
#